data_3799179614ca529d304ab90072e9469f
#
_entry.id   3799179614ca529d304ab90072e9469f
#
_cell.length_a   1.000
_cell.length_b   1.000
_cell.length_c   1.000
_cell.angle_alpha   90.00
_cell.angle_beta   90.00
_cell.angle_gamma   90.00
#
_symmetry.space_group_name_H-M   'P 1'
#
loop_
_entity.id
_entity.type
_entity.pdbx_description
1 polymer ?
#
loop_
_entity_poly.entity_id
_entity_poly.type
_entity_poly.pdbx_seq_one_letter_code
_entity_poly.pdbx_strand_id
1 'polypeptide(L)'
;VKPYRVLVVEDHPFQHEYLLNVFSEVGGFKVDTVWDGDEALEHLARHNYDLLLTDLLMPVMDGVQLIQKIAALKKRPALALMSASSRRMLISAGLVAKNLGISVVGLISKPVELNAVMRLKEQMAAYCLNGLTDPALTIEVDPFSIVRAMDNAEIQAWFQPKKSLLNGNILSAEALVRWVHPEAGTLLPKDFLSLLIKQGLEERLLWLMMEQTLQAQRKWRDQGWDIPVSINLPTHLLDNHQLADRLRDYVVAEGGEPRSIVFELMESSTTKELSNYYAGACRLRMMGFGLAQDDFGQGFSSYFNLVSTPFSELKIDRSLVHGCVENENLASALRSLVELSRKLGLTVVAEGVETQAELAFLRRIGCDQAQGFLICGAVSPADFGTLLLEDSSKPSWG
;
A
#
# COMPACT_ATOMS: atom_id res chain seq x y z
N VAL A 1 -2.54 7.61 31.59
CA VAL A 1 -3.00 7.70 30.20
C VAL A 1 -4.48 8.01 30.25
N LYS A 2 -4.96 9.03 29.50
CA LYS A 2 -6.38 9.37 29.43
C LYS A 2 -7.12 8.24 28.70
N PRO A 3 -8.27 7.74 29.22
CA PRO A 3 -9.03 6.70 28.54
C PRO A 3 -9.57 7.18 27.18
N TYR A 4 -9.57 6.29 26.18
CA TYR A 4 -10.19 6.56 24.88
C TYR A 4 -11.72 6.65 25.04
N ARG A 5 -12.33 7.69 24.46
CA ARG A 5 -13.77 7.83 24.41
C ARG A 5 -14.32 7.04 23.23
N VAL A 6 -15.14 6.05 23.53
CA VAL A 6 -15.72 5.13 22.55
C VAL A 6 -17.24 5.34 22.52
N LEU A 7 -17.78 5.48 21.31
CA LEU A 7 -19.22 5.36 21.07
C LEU A 7 -19.49 4.00 20.44
N VAL A 8 -20.33 3.22 21.12
CA VAL A 8 -20.78 1.91 20.63
C VAL A 8 -22.20 2.03 20.11
N VAL A 9 -22.44 1.60 18.86
CA VAL A 9 -23.75 1.59 18.21
C VAL A 9 -24.18 0.14 18.02
N GLU A 10 -25.25 -0.24 18.70
CA GLU A 10 -25.74 -1.60 18.77
C GLU A 10 -27.22 -1.61 19.11
N ASP A 11 -28.04 -2.31 18.37
CA ASP A 11 -29.49 -2.32 18.56
C ASP A 11 -30.00 -3.36 19.57
N HIS A 12 -29.12 -4.27 20.00
CA HIS A 12 -29.53 -5.37 20.86
C HIS A 12 -29.17 -5.15 22.35
N PRO A 13 -30.15 -5.11 23.28
CA PRO A 13 -29.93 -4.79 24.72
C PRO A 13 -28.84 -5.62 25.39
N PHE A 14 -28.88 -6.96 25.20
CA PHE A 14 -27.89 -7.86 25.82
C PHE A 14 -26.45 -7.61 25.26
N GLN A 15 -26.32 -7.15 24.04
CA GLN A 15 -25.02 -6.81 23.48
C GLN A 15 -24.45 -5.54 24.10
N HIS A 16 -25.26 -4.54 24.44
CA HIS A 16 -24.83 -3.35 25.17
C HIS A 16 -24.14 -3.71 26.48
N GLU A 17 -24.83 -4.50 27.34
CA GLU A 17 -24.29 -4.90 28.62
C GLU A 17 -23.03 -5.76 28.48
N TYR A 18 -23.07 -6.70 27.54
CA TYR A 18 -21.90 -7.55 27.21
C TYR A 18 -20.70 -6.72 26.79
N LEU A 19 -20.86 -5.80 25.84
CA LEU A 19 -19.76 -4.96 25.35
C LEU A 19 -19.21 -4.05 26.45
N LEU A 20 -20.07 -3.42 27.26
CA LEU A 20 -19.65 -2.64 28.42
C LEU A 20 -18.78 -3.46 29.39
N ASN A 21 -19.15 -4.70 29.65
CA ASN A 21 -18.38 -5.60 30.51
C ASN A 21 -17.01 -5.92 29.89
N VAL A 22 -16.95 -6.29 28.59
CA VAL A 22 -15.69 -6.62 27.90
C VAL A 22 -14.75 -5.42 27.84
N PHE A 23 -15.26 -4.22 27.52
CA PHE A 23 -14.46 -3.00 27.50
C PHE A 23 -13.98 -2.58 28.89
N SER A 24 -14.80 -2.80 29.94
CA SER A 24 -14.43 -2.54 31.33
C SER A 24 -13.32 -3.47 31.81
N GLU A 25 -13.36 -4.74 31.43
CA GLU A 25 -12.35 -5.74 31.77
C GLU A 25 -10.98 -5.41 31.15
N VAL A 26 -10.94 -5.00 29.87
CA VAL A 26 -9.70 -4.58 29.19
C VAL A 26 -9.18 -3.26 29.77
N GLY A 27 -10.07 -2.37 30.19
CA GLY A 27 -9.75 -1.06 30.73
C GLY A 27 -9.08 -0.10 29.74
N GLY A 28 -9.05 1.19 30.10
CA GLY A 28 -8.48 2.23 29.25
C GLY A 28 -9.46 2.84 28.24
N PHE A 29 -10.74 2.51 28.35
CA PHE A 29 -11.82 3.04 27.55
C PHE A 29 -12.88 3.71 28.44
N LYS A 30 -13.51 4.77 27.91
CA LYS A 30 -14.75 5.34 28.43
C LYS A 30 -15.81 5.16 27.36
N VAL A 31 -16.77 4.28 27.60
CA VAL A 31 -17.76 3.82 26.61
C VAL A 31 -19.09 4.49 26.85
N ASP A 32 -19.63 5.11 25.81
CA ASP A 32 -21.02 5.53 25.70
C ASP A 32 -21.69 4.58 24.68
N THR A 33 -22.95 4.20 24.90
CA THR A 33 -23.69 3.30 24.01
C THR A 33 -24.95 3.98 23.48
N VAL A 34 -25.31 3.70 22.22
CA VAL A 34 -26.51 4.18 21.55
C VAL A 34 -27.15 3.04 20.77
N TRP A 35 -28.44 3.16 20.48
CA TRP A 35 -29.26 2.07 19.94
C TRP A 35 -29.29 2.00 18.42
N ASP A 36 -29.07 3.13 17.75
CA ASP A 36 -29.13 3.23 16.29
C ASP A 36 -28.20 4.30 15.72
N GLY A 37 -28.17 4.38 14.38
CA GLY A 37 -27.31 5.32 13.66
C GLY A 37 -27.73 6.79 13.82
N ASP A 38 -29.01 7.09 14.05
CA ASP A 38 -29.48 8.50 14.22
C ASP A 38 -29.05 9.02 15.59
N GLU A 39 -29.22 8.23 16.67
CA GLU A 39 -28.66 8.57 17.98
C GLU A 39 -27.13 8.73 17.93
N ALA A 40 -26.45 7.86 17.17
CA ALA A 40 -25.00 7.95 17.00
C ALA A 40 -24.59 9.29 16.38
N LEU A 41 -25.27 9.75 15.34
CA LEU A 41 -25.03 11.03 14.70
C LEU A 41 -25.28 12.21 15.62
N GLU A 42 -26.35 12.17 16.44
CA GLU A 42 -26.60 13.19 17.46
C GLU A 42 -25.49 13.25 18.52
N HIS A 43 -25.01 12.10 18.97
CA HIS A 43 -23.91 12.00 19.93
C HIS A 43 -22.62 12.57 19.34
N LEU A 44 -22.28 12.20 18.08
CA LEU A 44 -21.11 12.70 17.35
C LEU A 44 -21.18 14.20 17.08
N ALA A 45 -22.37 14.77 16.92
CA ALA A 45 -22.54 16.22 16.75
C ALA A 45 -22.28 17.00 18.04
N ARG A 46 -22.57 16.41 19.21
CA ARG A 46 -22.48 17.06 20.54
C ARG A 46 -21.16 16.78 21.26
N HIS A 47 -20.54 15.62 20.99
CA HIS A 47 -19.38 15.14 21.70
C HIS A 47 -18.26 14.67 20.77
N ASN A 48 -17.02 14.78 21.22
CA ASN A 48 -15.87 14.19 20.50
C ASN A 48 -15.63 12.77 21.04
N TYR A 49 -15.53 11.82 20.12
CA TYR A 49 -15.16 10.45 20.39
C TYR A 49 -13.82 10.13 19.66
N ASP A 50 -13.01 9.28 20.28
CA ASP A 50 -11.76 8.79 19.69
C ASP A 50 -12.03 7.61 18.76
N LEU A 51 -13.05 6.81 19.09
CA LEU A 51 -13.45 5.59 18.38
C LEU A 51 -14.98 5.50 18.28
N LEU A 52 -15.45 5.10 17.12
CA LEU A 52 -16.81 4.62 16.89
C LEU A 52 -16.73 3.12 16.61
N LEU A 53 -17.45 2.32 17.41
CA LEU A 53 -17.67 0.90 17.18
C LEU A 53 -19.12 0.68 16.79
N THR A 54 -19.40 0.23 15.57
CA THR A 54 -20.77 0.04 15.09
C THR A 54 -21.04 -1.36 14.60
N ASP A 55 -22.22 -1.91 14.91
CA ASP A 55 -22.75 -3.04 14.17
C ASP A 55 -23.04 -2.64 12.71
N LEU A 56 -22.92 -3.60 11.82
CA LEU A 56 -23.32 -3.44 10.40
C LEU A 56 -24.83 -3.67 10.22
N LEU A 57 -25.43 -4.56 10.99
CA LEU A 57 -26.82 -4.98 10.82
C LEU A 57 -27.69 -4.37 11.92
N MET A 58 -28.21 -3.19 11.66
CA MET A 58 -29.12 -2.49 12.57
C MET A 58 -30.39 -2.09 11.79
N PRO A 59 -31.56 -2.03 12.47
CA PRO A 59 -32.78 -1.53 11.86
C PRO A 59 -32.71 -0.02 11.61
N VAL A 60 -33.53 0.47 10.69
CA VAL A 60 -33.68 1.88 10.30
C VAL A 60 -32.46 2.44 9.55
N MET A 61 -31.29 2.48 10.19
CA MET A 61 -30.03 2.90 9.60
C MET A 61 -28.98 1.80 9.85
N ASP A 62 -28.55 1.14 8.79
CA ASP A 62 -27.47 0.14 8.88
C ASP A 62 -26.08 0.79 9.03
N GLY A 63 -25.10 -0.02 9.42
CA GLY A 63 -23.74 0.48 9.67
C GLY A 63 -23.06 1.10 8.43
N VAL A 64 -23.42 0.65 7.22
CA VAL A 64 -22.86 1.22 5.97
C VAL A 64 -23.44 2.62 5.70
N GLN A 65 -24.74 2.80 5.91
CA GLN A 65 -25.40 4.11 5.83
C GLN A 65 -24.82 5.08 6.88
N LEU A 66 -24.57 4.59 8.10
CA LEU A 66 -23.92 5.38 9.15
C LEU A 66 -22.52 5.82 8.72
N ILE A 67 -21.70 4.93 8.16
CA ILE A 67 -20.37 5.26 7.62
C ILE A 67 -20.45 6.38 6.59
N GLN A 68 -21.39 6.31 5.65
CA GLN A 68 -21.58 7.33 4.61
C GLN A 68 -21.92 8.69 5.21
N LYS A 69 -22.78 8.75 6.25
CA LYS A 69 -23.14 10.00 6.94
C LYS A 69 -21.98 10.57 7.76
N ILE A 70 -21.20 9.72 8.43
CA ILE A 70 -20.00 10.14 9.20
C ILE A 70 -18.95 10.74 8.28
N ALA A 71 -18.83 10.27 7.05
CA ALA A 71 -17.88 10.81 6.07
C ALA A 71 -18.04 12.32 5.82
N ALA A 72 -19.26 12.87 6.02
CA ALA A 72 -19.56 14.29 5.89
C ALA A 72 -19.19 15.13 7.13
N LEU A 73 -18.82 14.51 8.25
CA LEU A 73 -18.47 15.22 9.48
C LEU A 73 -17.09 15.86 9.38
N LYS A 74 -16.93 17.07 9.95
CA LYS A 74 -15.63 17.76 10.01
C LYS A 74 -14.61 17.05 10.89
N LYS A 75 -15.07 16.46 11.99
CA LYS A 75 -14.26 15.63 12.89
C LYS A 75 -14.79 14.21 12.85
N ARG A 76 -13.96 13.28 12.51
CA ARG A 76 -14.30 11.86 12.36
C ARG A 76 -13.55 11.06 13.41
N PRO A 77 -14.23 10.23 14.21
CA PRO A 77 -13.54 9.25 15.06
C PRO A 77 -12.87 8.17 14.20
N ALA A 78 -11.89 7.46 14.75
CA ALA A 78 -11.50 6.18 14.20
C ALA A 78 -12.69 5.22 14.19
N LEU A 79 -12.75 4.30 13.24
CA LEU A 79 -13.88 3.40 13.05
C LEU A 79 -13.47 1.95 13.33
N ALA A 80 -14.26 1.25 14.11
CA ALA A 80 -14.24 -0.21 14.18
C ALA A 80 -15.64 -0.74 13.81
N LEU A 81 -15.67 -1.82 13.04
CA LEU A 81 -16.90 -2.46 12.60
C LEU A 81 -17.05 -3.80 13.29
N MET A 82 -18.27 -4.12 13.71
CA MET A 82 -18.61 -5.44 14.25
C MET A 82 -19.81 -6.02 13.51
N SER A 83 -19.87 -7.33 13.38
CA SER A 83 -21.03 -8.01 12.79
C SER A 83 -21.05 -9.50 13.13
N ALA A 84 -22.26 -10.04 13.26
CA ALA A 84 -22.50 -11.48 13.26
C ALA A 84 -22.52 -12.09 11.85
N SER A 85 -22.49 -11.26 10.82
CA SER A 85 -22.50 -11.66 9.41
C SER A 85 -21.12 -12.12 8.93
N SER A 86 -21.02 -12.49 7.65
CA SER A 86 -19.77 -13.00 7.09
C SER A 86 -18.63 -11.98 7.19
N ARG A 87 -17.41 -12.46 7.41
CA ARG A 87 -16.21 -11.63 7.41
C ARG A 87 -16.04 -10.80 6.10
N ARG A 88 -16.58 -11.30 4.98
CA ARG A 88 -16.60 -10.57 3.69
C ARG A 88 -17.41 -9.28 3.77
N MET A 89 -18.54 -9.26 4.48
CA MET A 89 -19.32 -8.03 4.68
C MET A 89 -18.56 -7.01 5.51
N LEU A 90 -17.88 -7.44 6.58
CA LEU A 90 -17.02 -6.56 7.38
C LEU A 90 -15.90 -5.93 6.53
N ILE A 91 -15.23 -6.74 5.69
CA ILE A 91 -14.19 -6.25 4.79
C ILE A 91 -14.77 -5.24 3.79
N SER A 92 -15.91 -5.55 3.16
CA SER A 92 -16.55 -4.64 2.19
C SER A 92 -16.94 -3.31 2.83
N ALA A 93 -17.55 -3.34 4.02
CA ALA A 93 -17.90 -2.13 4.77
C ALA A 93 -16.65 -1.33 5.19
N GLY A 94 -15.58 -2.03 5.57
CA GLY A 94 -14.29 -1.41 5.85
C GLY A 94 -13.68 -0.70 4.62
N LEU A 95 -13.82 -1.29 3.42
CA LEU A 95 -13.40 -0.65 2.18
C LEU A 95 -14.23 0.60 1.86
N VAL A 96 -15.56 0.55 2.09
CA VAL A 96 -16.40 1.75 1.96
C VAL A 96 -15.89 2.87 2.85
N ALA A 97 -15.61 2.58 4.13
CA ALA A 97 -15.10 3.57 5.07
C ALA A 97 -13.75 4.16 4.63
N LYS A 98 -12.80 3.30 4.22
CA LYS A 98 -11.48 3.73 3.72
C LYS A 98 -11.59 4.62 2.49
N ASN A 99 -12.42 4.26 1.51
CA ASN A 99 -12.65 5.06 0.30
C ASN A 99 -13.29 6.42 0.60
N LEU A 100 -14.02 6.53 1.70
CA LEU A 100 -14.57 7.80 2.22
C LEU A 100 -13.58 8.56 3.12
N GLY A 101 -12.35 8.09 3.25
CA GLY A 101 -11.30 8.74 4.04
C GLY A 101 -11.49 8.59 5.55
N ILE A 102 -12.15 7.52 6.01
CA ILE A 102 -12.32 7.20 7.43
C ILE A 102 -11.28 6.14 7.81
N SER A 103 -10.56 6.39 8.90
CA SER A 103 -9.56 5.43 9.42
C SER A 103 -10.22 4.23 10.08
N VAL A 104 -10.11 3.06 9.49
CA VAL A 104 -10.63 1.80 10.05
C VAL A 104 -9.54 1.14 10.89
N VAL A 105 -9.80 1.02 12.19
CA VAL A 105 -8.89 0.45 13.19
C VAL A 105 -9.30 -0.93 13.67
N GLY A 106 -10.45 -1.48 13.24
CA GLY A 106 -10.86 -2.82 13.61
C GLY A 106 -11.99 -3.37 12.77
N LEU A 107 -11.93 -4.68 12.49
CA LEU A 107 -13.00 -5.48 11.88
C LEU A 107 -13.23 -6.69 12.81
N ILE A 108 -14.36 -6.71 13.52
CA ILE A 108 -14.60 -7.63 14.63
C ILE A 108 -15.81 -8.51 14.32
N SER A 109 -15.62 -9.82 14.30
CA SER A 109 -16.75 -10.77 14.22
C SER A 109 -17.40 -10.90 15.59
N LYS A 110 -18.72 -10.95 15.64
CA LYS A 110 -19.44 -11.27 16.88
C LYS A 110 -19.42 -12.79 17.14
N PRO A 111 -19.33 -13.23 18.39
CA PRO A 111 -19.28 -12.43 19.62
C PRO A 111 -17.94 -11.69 19.76
N VAL A 112 -17.98 -10.46 20.30
CA VAL A 112 -16.78 -9.65 20.52
C VAL A 112 -15.99 -10.21 21.71
N GLU A 113 -14.92 -10.91 21.44
CA GLU A 113 -14.06 -11.51 22.45
C GLU A 113 -13.13 -10.49 23.11
N LEU A 114 -12.69 -10.79 24.34
CA LEU A 114 -11.74 -9.98 25.10
C LEU A 114 -10.48 -9.65 24.29
N ASN A 115 -9.91 -10.65 23.60
CA ASN A 115 -8.74 -10.50 22.75
C ASN A 115 -8.96 -9.53 21.58
N ALA A 116 -10.18 -9.42 21.05
CA ALA A 116 -10.49 -8.47 19.98
C ALA A 116 -10.44 -7.03 20.49
N VAL A 117 -10.95 -6.77 21.71
CA VAL A 117 -10.91 -5.45 22.36
C VAL A 117 -9.48 -5.10 22.81
N MET A 118 -8.67 -6.07 23.24
CA MET A 118 -7.25 -5.86 23.55
C MET A 118 -6.49 -5.42 22.29
N ARG A 119 -6.66 -6.12 21.16
CA ARG A 119 -6.07 -5.72 19.86
C ARG A 119 -6.56 -4.35 19.41
N LEU A 120 -7.85 -4.05 19.60
CA LEU A 120 -8.41 -2.74 19.27
C LEU A 120 -7.72 -1.62 20.08
N LYS A 121 -7.38 -1.87 21.35
CA LYS A 121 -6.64 -0.94 22.20
C LYS A 121 -5.22 -0.67 21.67
N GLU A 122 -4.53 -1.72 21.24
CA GLU A 122 -3.20 -1.62 20.62
C GLU A 122 -3.26 -0.84 19.31
N GLN A 123 -4.24 -1.12 18.46
CA GLN A 123 -4.48 -0.42 17.20
C GLN A 123 -4.83 1.05 17.42
N MET A 124 -5.63 1.37 18.45
CA MET A 124 -5.91 2.76 18.85
C MET A 124 -4.65 3.46 19.36
N ALA A 125 -3.80 2.78 20.12
CA ALA A 125 -2.53 3.36 20.57
C ALA A 125 -1.62 3.68 19.36
N ALA A 126 -1.50 2.76 18.41
CA ALA A 126 -0.75 2.97 17.18
C ALA A 126 -1.37 4.10 16.32
N TYR A 127 -2.70 4.14 16.19
CA TYR A 127 -3.42 5.21 15.49
C TYR A 127 -3.17 6.58 16.11
N CYS A 128 -3.25 6.69 17.45
CA CYS A 128 -2.97 7.93 18.17
C CYS A 128 -1.49 8.32 18.10
N LEU A 129 -0.56 7.36 18.14
CA LEU A 129 0.87 7.63 17.95
C LEU A 129 1.17 8.13 16.53
N ASN A 130 0.54 7.54 15.51
CA ASN A 130 0.62 8.03 14.13
C ASN A 130 -0.11 9.38 13.92
N GLY A 131 -1.06 9.72 14.81
CA GLY A 131 -1.72 11.03 14.85
C GLY A 131 -1.05 12.04 15.79
N LEU A 132 -0.12 11.57 16.66
CA LEU A 132 0.76 12.35 17.53
C LEU A 132 2.18 12.51 16.95
N THR A 133 2.55 11.79 15.91
CA THR A 133 3.50 12.36 14.98
C THR A 133 2.88 13.66 14.56
N ASP A 134 3.32 14.74 15.16
CA ASP A 134 3.07 16.15 14.99
C ASP A 134 2.23 16.35 13.72
N PRO A 135 1.18 17.21 13.69
CA PRO A 135 0.79 17.71 12.39
C PRO A 135 2.12 18.09 11.78
N ALA A 136 2.75 17.07 11.17
CA ALA A 136 4.05 17.18 10.55
C ALA A 136 3.90 18.48 9.87
N LEU A 137 4.70 19.44 10.24
CA LEU A 137 4.78 20.67 9.54
C LEU A 137 4.08 20.43 8.22
N THR A 138 2.78 20.81 8.13
CA THR A 138 2.19 20.98 6.83
C THR A 138 3.07 22.07 6.29
N ILE A 139 4.23 21.64 5.80
CA ILE A 139 5.01 22.49 4.94
C ILE A 139 3.96 22.78 3.90
N GLU A 140 3.42 24.01 3.91
CA GLU A 140 2.70 24.49 2.75
C GLU A 140 3.73 24.37 1.63
N VAL A 141 3.73 23.20 1.01
CA VAL A 141 4.66 22.90 -0.06
C VAL A 141 4.19 23.80 -1.19
N ASP A 142 4.79 24.97 -1.23
CA ASP A 142 4.58 25.93 -2.31
C ASP A 142 4.82 25.17 -3.64
N PRO A 143 3.91 25.28 -4.60
CA PRO A 143 4.05 24.66 -5.92
C PRO A 143 5.45 24.84 -6.54
N PHE A 144 6.09 25.99 -6.32
CA PHE A 144 7.43 26.26 -6.79
C PHE A 144 8.54 25.52 -6.01
N SER A 145 8.27 25.08 -4.78
CA SER A 145 9.26 24.36 -3.96
C SER A 145 9.60 23.01 -4.55
N ILE A 146 8.63 22.30 -5.15
CA ILE A 146 8.85 20.98 -5.72
C ILE A 146 9.69 21.02 -7.01
N VAL A 147 9.51 22.07 -7.83
CA VAL A 147 10.35 22.30 -9.01
C VAL A 147 11.79 22.54 -8.59
N ARG A 148 11.99 23.42 -7.59
CA ARG A 148 13.33 23.69 -7.03
C ARG A 148 13.95 22.45 -6.41
N ALA A 149 13.16 21.62 -5.71
CA ALA A 149 13.64 20.38 -5.13
C ALA A 149 14.16 19.40 -6.19
N MET A 150 13.49 19.34 -7.36
CA MET A 150 13.98 18.56 -8.50
C MET A 150 15.28 19.13 -9.08
N ASP A 151 15.39 20.47 -9.20
CA ASP A 151 16.58 21.13 -9.71
C ASP A 151 17.78 21.00 -8.75
N ASN A 152 17.52 20.98 -7.45
CA ASN A 152 18.53 20.89 -6.39
C ASN A 152 18.92 19.45 -6.02
N ALA A 153 18.45 18.44 -6.74
CA ALA A 153 18.65 17.01 -6.43
C ALA A 153 18.16 16.59 -5.04
N GLU A 154 17.15 17.30 -4.50
CA GLU A 154 16.48 16.94 -3.24
C GLU A 154 15.48 15.79 -3.45
N ILE A 155 14.94 15.65 -4.68
CA ILE A 155 14.10 14.51 -5.08
C ILE A 155 15.03 13.37 -5.50
N GLN A 156 14.95 12.27 -4.76
CA GLN A 156 15.89 11.15 -4.90
C GLN A 156 15.18 9.82 -5.11
N ALA A 157 15.81 8.94 -5.88
CA ALA A 157 15.43 7.54 -5.98
C ALA A 157 16.08 6.76 -4.82
N TRP A 158 15.26 6.16 -3.97
CA TRP A 158 15.68 5.18 -2.97
C TRP A 158 15.25 3.80 -3.45
N PHE A 159 15.96 2.76 -3.02
CA PHE A 159 15.77 1.41 -3.55
C PHE A 159 15.31 0.46 -2.45
N GLN A 160 14.23 -0.27 -2.73
CA GLN A 160 13.75 -1.31 -1.84
C GLN A 160 14.05 -2.68 -2.45
N PRO A 161 14.75 -3.59 -1.74
CA PRO A 161 15.11 -4.88 -2.27
C PRO A 161 13.90 -5.80 -2.42
N LYS A 162 13.84 -6.51 -3.55
CA LYS A 162 12.98 -7.67 -3.79
C LYS A 162 13.84 -8.93 -3.64
N LYS A 163 13.50 -9.80 -2.67
CA LYS A 163 14.25 -11.01 -2.38
C LYS A 163 13.59 -12.25 -2.92
N SER A 164 14.40 -13.14 -3.44
CA SER A 164 13.98 -14.51 -3.80
C SER A 164 13.44 -15.26 -2.59
N LEU A 165 12.26 -15.84 -2.73
CA LEU A 165 11.70 -16.74 -1.72
C LEU A 165 12.32 -18.15 -1.77
N LEU A 166 13.06 -18.46 -2.83
CA LEU A 166 13.77 -19.74 -2.97
C LEU A 166 15.07 -19.76 -2.17
N ASN A 167 15.91 -18.73 -2.33
CA ASN A 167 17.28 -18.72 -1.77
C ASN A 167 17.59 -17.50 -0.89
N GLY A 168 16.69 -16.52 -0.81
CA GLY A 168 16.85 -15.32 0.03
C GLY A 168 17.73 -14.22 -0.55
N ASN A 169 18.29 -14.40 -1.74
CA ASN A 169 19.15 -13.39 -2.37
C ASN A 169 18.32 -12.21 -2.90
N ILE A 170 18.91 -11.02 -2.95
CA ILE A 170 18.35 -9.86 -3.64
C ILE A 170 18.41 -10.14 -5.15
N LEU A 171 17.25 -10.17 -5.80
CA LEU A 171 17.13 -10.39 -7.25
C LEU A 171 16.88 -9.13 -8.05
N SER A 172 16.20 -8.16 -7.45
CA SER A 172 15.83 -6.90 -8.07
C SER A 172 15.53 -5.86 -7.00
N ALA A 173 15.23 -4.63 -7.41
CA ALA A 173 14.83 -3.56 -6.51
C ALA A 173 13.65 -2.77 -7.09
N GLU A 174 12.94 -2.05 -6.24
CA GLU A 174 11.98 -1.02 -6.64
C GLU A 174 12.56 0.36 -6.33
N ALA A 175 12.53 1.26 -7.31
CA ALA A 175 12.92 2.66 -7.14
C ALA A 175 11.74 3.47 -6.62
N LEU A 176 11.85 3.92 -5.40
CA LEU A 176 10.84 4.68 -4.69
C LEU A 176 11.29 6.13 -4.49
N VAL A 177 10.49 7.08 -4.98
CA VAL A 177 10.82 8.50 -4.83
C VAL A 177 10.80 8.92 -3.36
N ARG A 178 11.78 9.74 -2.98
CA ARG A 178 11.87 10.43 -1.68
C ARG A 178 12.22 11.88 -1.90
N TRP A 179 11.71 12.74 -1.06
CA TRP A 179 12.17 14.12 -1.02
C TRP A 179 13.01 14.32 0.24
N VAL A 180 14.31 14.49 0.04
CA VAL A 180 15.25 14.80 1.13
C VAL A 180 15.21 16.31 1.34
N HIS A 181 14.23 16.74 2.14
CA HIS A 181 14.01 18.16 2.40
C HIS A 181 15.01 18.69 3.42
N PRO A 182 15.66 19.86 3.18
CA PRO A 182 16.73 20.39 4.05
C PRO A 182 16.31 20.59 5.51
N GLU A 183 15.06 20.97 5.74
CA GLU A 183 14.54 21.30 7.07
C GLU A 183 13.63 20.20 7.65
N ALA A 184 12.87 19.49 6.79
CA ALA A 184 11.86 18.52 7.21
C ALA A 184 12.36 17.06 7.20
N GLY A 185 13.60 16.83 6.79
CA GLY A 185 14.13 15.48 6.62
C GLY A 185 13.54 14.76 5.40
N THR A 186 13.42 13.44 5.47
CA THR A 186 12.96 12.64 4.33
C THR A 186 11.43 12.56 4.28
N LEU A 187 10.84 13.20 3.28
CA LEU A 187 9.42 13.17 2.98
C LEU A 187 9.07 11.96 2.10
N LEU A 188 7.94 11.33 2.38
CA LEU A 188 7.42 10.18 1.64
C LEU A 188 6.50 10.63 0.48
N PRO A 189 6.25 9.79 -0.54
CA PRO A 189 5.39 10.12 -1.67
C PRO A 189 4.02 10.69 -1.27
N LYS A 190 3.39 10.14 -0.23
CA LYS A 190 2.10 10.62 0.30
C LYS A 190 2.10 12.11 0.69
N ASP A 191 3.27 12.66 1.01
CA ASP A 191 3.41 14.02 1.54
C ASP A 191 3.54 15.07 0.42
N PHE A 192 3.95 14.68 -0.80
CA PHE A 192 4.23 15.62 -1.89
C PHE A 192 3.78 15.17 -3.29
N LEU A 193 3.57 13.86 -3.53
CA LEU A 193 3.29 13.35 -4.89
C LEU A 193 2.00 13.94 -5.48
N SER A 194 0.97 14.13 -4.64
CA SER A 194 -0.30 14.75 -5.09
C SER A 194 -0.10 16.18 -5.62
N LEU A 195 0.84 16.93 -5.05
CA LEU A 195 1.20 18.26 -5.53
C LEU A 195 1.95 18.19 -6.84
N LEU A 196 2.91 17.25 -6.96
CA LEU A 196 3.68 17.00 -8.19
C LEU A 196 2.75 16.67 -9.37
N ILE A 197 1.76 15.80 -9.14
CA ILE A 197 0.74 15.43 -10.13
C ILE A 197 -0.10 16.65 -10.55
N LYS A 198 -0.55 17.46 -9.59
CA LYS A 198 -1.30 18.70 -9.87
C LYS A 198 -0.51 19.71 -10.71
N GLN A 199 0.81 19.69 -10.63
CA GLN A 199 1.69 20.55 -11.43
C GLN A 199 2.05 19.93 -12.79
N GLY A 200 1.59 18.72 -13.12
CA GLY A 200 1.91 18.03 -14.37
C GLY A 200 3.40 17.64 -14.50
N LEU A 201 4.07 17.39 -13.38
CA LEU A 201 5.52 17.09 -13.34
C LEU A 201 5.85 15.60 -13.42
N GLU A 202 4.87 14.75 -13.73
CA GLU A 202 5.01 13.29 -13.70
C GLU A 202 6.01 12.78 -14.75
N GLU A 203 6.00 13.33 -15.97
CA GLU A 203 7.00 12.97 -16.99
C GLU A 203 8.41 13.39 -16.54
N ARG A 204 8.54 14.57 -15.94
CA ARG A 204 9.83 15.04 -15.40
C ARG A 204 10.32 14.13 -14.27
N LEU A 205 9.42 13.70 -13.39
CA LEU A 205 9.75 12.74 -12.32
C LEU A 205 10.22 11.41 -12.92
N LEU A 206 9.53 10.89 -13.95
CA LEU A 206 9.93 9.65 -14.61
C LEU A 206 11.38 9.75 -15.12
N TRP A 207 11.73 10.83 -15.83
CA TRP A 207 13.10 11.01 -16.34
C TRP A 207 14.13 11.13 -15.22
N LEU A 208 13.81 11.83 -14.13
CA LEU A 208 14.68 11.94 -12.95
C LEU A 208 14.90 10.57 -12.29
N MET A 209 13.85 9.79 -12.12
CA MET A 209 13.94 8.44 -11.56
C MET A 209 14.75 7.51 -12.46
N MET A 210 14.58 7.61 -13.80
CA MET A 210 15.36 6.86 -14.79
C MET A 210 16.86 7.20 -14.70
N GLU A 211 17.21 8.49 -14.68
CA GLU A 211 18.58 8.95 -14.56
C GLU A 211 19.27 8.40 -13.33
N GLN A 212 18.65 8.59 -12.16
CA GLN A 212 19.23 8.16 -10.89
C GLN A 212 19.31 6.63 -10.78
N THR A 213 18.33 5.92 -11.34
CA THR A 213 18.36 4.44 -11.39
C THR A 213 19.54 3.95 -12.24
N LEU A 214 19.72 4.49 -13.44
CA LEU A 214 20.83 4.09 -14.31
C LEU A 214 22.19 4.42 -13.70
N GLN A 215 22.31 5.57 -13.01
CA GLN A 215 23.52 5.92 -12.25
C GLN A 215 23.80 4.91 -11.11
N ALA A 216 22.75 4.49 -10.37
CA ALA A 216 22.89 3.49 -9.31
C ALA A 216 23.29 2.12 -9.89
N GLN A 217 22.58 1.65 -10.92
CA GLN A 217 22.89 0.39 -11.60
C GLN A 217 24.31 0.35 -12.16
N ARG A 218 24.82 1.45 -12.71
CA ARG A 218 26.20 1.55 -13.16
C ARG A 218 27.18 1.30 -12.01
N LYS A 219 26.99 1.96 -10.87
CA LYS A 219 27.83 1.76 -9.68
C LYS A 219 27.78 0.33 -9.15
N TRP A 220 26.62 -0.31 -9.18
CA TRP A 220 26.45 -1.69 -8.74
C TRP A 220 27.12 -2.67 -9.72
N ARG A 221 27.02 -2.42 -11.05
CA ARG A 221 27.73 -3.23 -12.07
C ARG A 221 29.22 -3.13 -11.95
N ASP A 222 29.78 -1.96 -11.63
CA ASP A 222 31.21 -1.78 -11.36
C ASP A 222 31.68 -2.63 -10.17
N GLN A 223 30.76 -3.02 -9.27
CA GLN A 223 31.00 -3.92 -8.12
C GLN A 223 30.62 -5.37 -8.42
N GLY A 224 30.20 -5.69 -9.64
CA GLY A 224 29.84 -7.04 -10.08
C GLY A 224 28.37 -7.42 -9.92
N TRP A 225 27.46 -6.44 -9.65
CA TRP A 225 26.04 -6.66 -9.46
C TRP A 225 25.21 -6.16 -10.63
N ASP A 226 24.46 -7.06 -11.28
CA ASP A 226 23.48 -6.69 -12.30
C ASP A 226 22.08 -6.84 -11.71
N ILE A 227 21.54 -5.75 -11.18
CA ILE A 227 20.26 -5.71 -10.45
C ILE A 227 19.22 -4.99 -11.31
N PRO A 228 18.18 -5.69 -11.79
CA PRO A 228 17.03 -5.06 -12.42
C PRO A 228 16.29 -4.16 -11.43
N VAL A 229 15.77 -3.03 -11.92
CA VAL A 229 15.05 -2.06 -11.10
C VAL A 229 13.69 -1.76 -11.69
N SER A 230 12.68 -1.82 -10.84
CA SER A 230 11.32 -1.39 -11.17
C SER A 230 11.16 0.11 -10.94
N ILE A 231 10.48 0.77 -11.88
CA ILE A 231 10.17 2.21 -11.85
C ILE A 231 8.70 2.42 -12.14
N ASN A 232 8.03 3.19 -11.31
CA ASN A 232 6.63 3.56 -11.51
C ASN A 232 6.45 4.37 -12.79
N LEU A 233 5.52 3.96 -13.65
CA LEU A 233 5.18 4.64 -14.89
C LEU A 233 3.70 5.03 -14.88
N PRO A 234 3.39 6.34 -14.75
CA PRO A 234 2.03 6.83 -14.89
C PRO A 234 1.44 6.46 -16.26
N THR A 235 0.33 5.74 -16.26
CA THR A 235 -0.23 5.15 -17.48
C THR A 235 -0.65 6.18 -18.52
N HIS A 236 -1.06 7.41 -18.13
CA HIS A 236 -1.38 8.48 -19.09
C HIS A 236 -0.17 8.93 -19.93
N LEU A 237 1.07 8.68 -19.49
CA LEU A 237 2.25 8.97 -20.30
C LEU A 237 2.36 8.06 -21.52
N LEU A 238 1.67 6.91 -21.54
CA LEU A 238 1.56 6.03 -22.71
C LEU A 238 0.75 6.64 -23.86
N ASP A 239 0.03 7.75 -23.62
CA ASP A 239 -0.59 8.55 -24.68
C ASP A 239 0.46 9.19 -25.63
N ASN A 240 1.70 9.28 -25.17
CA ASN A 240 2.83 9.68 -26.02
C ASN A 240 3.41 8.48 -26.76
N HIS A 241 3.05 8.31 -28.03
CA HIS A 241 3.49 7.18 -28.85
C HIS A 241 5.02 7.06 -29.03
N GLN A 242 5.79 8.12 -28.76
CA GLN A 242 7.26 8.12 -28.86
C GLN A 242 7.93 7.75 -27.52
N LEU A 243 7.18 7.62 -26.44
CA LEU A 243 7.76 7.42 -25.11
C LEU A 243 8.65 6.17 -25.05
N ALA A 244 8.20 5.04 -25.60
CA ALA A 244 8.95 3.79 -25.57
C ALA A 244 10.31 3.89 -26.31
N ASP A 245 10.35 4.58 -27.46
CA ASP A 245 11.59 4.81 -28.21
C ASP A 245 12.55 5.72 -27.42
N ARG A 246 12.02 6.83 -26.90
CA ARG A 246 12.80 7.79 -26.10
C ARG A 246 13.41 7.11 -24.86
N LEU A 247 12.65 6.28 -24.15
CA LEU A 247 13.13 5.53 -22.99
C LEU A 247 14.24 4.56 -23.37
N ARG A 248 14.05 3.78 -24.47
CA ARG A 248 15.10 2.87 -24.96
C ARG A 248 16.36 3.62 -25.32
N ASP A 249 16.24 4.67 -26.13
CA ASP A 249 17.39 5.43 -26.62
C ASP A 249 18.16 6.05 -25.46
N TYR A 250 17.44 6.54 -24.44
CA TYR A 250 18.05 7.09 -23.23
C TYR A 250 18.82 6.00 -22.44
N VAL A 251 18.18 4.84 -22.18
CA VAL A 251 18.83 3.73 -21.46
C VAL A 251 20.11 3.28 -22.16
N VAL A 252 20.05 3.12 -23.49
CA VAL A 252 21.21 2.69 -24.30
C VAL A 252 22.30 3.76 -24.31
N ALA A 253 21.95 5.04 -24.45
CA ALA A 253 22.90 6.15 -24.40
C ALA A 253 23.64 6.24 -23.07
N GLU A 254 22.95 5.92 -21.96
CA GLU A 254 23.56 5.85 -20.63
C GLU A 254 24.31 4.53 -20.35
N GLY A 255 24.48 3.66 -21.35
CA GLY A 255 25.18 2.38 -21.22
C GLY A 255 24.42 1.34 -20.40
N GLY A 256 23.11 1.50 -20.27
CA GLY A 256 22.21 0.55 -19.65
C GLY A 256 21.62 -0.45 -20.65
N GLU A 257 20.86 -1.40 -20.14
CA GLU A 257 20.12 -2.36 -20.93
C GLU A 257 18.63 -2.26 -20.62
N PRO A 258 17.72 -2.17 -21.62
CA PRO A 258 16.28 -2.11 -21.38
C PRO A 258 15.75 -3.24 -20.49
N ARG A 259 16.31 -4.46 -20.60
CA ARG A 259 15.92 -5.60 -19.78
C ARG A 259 16.20 -5.45 -18.28
N SER A 260 17.07 -4.51 -17.89
CA SER A 260 17.36 -4.21 -16.49
C SER A 260 16.40 -3.18 -15.89
N ILE A 261 15.41 -2.69 -16.64
CA ILE A 261 14.36 -1.80 -16.19
C ILE A 261 13.00 -2.47 -16.34
N VAL A 262 12.21 -2.44 -15.27
CA VAL A 262 10.82 -2.90 -15.23
C VAL A 262 9.92 -1.69 -14.99
N PHE A 263 8.97 -1.41 -15.86
CA PHE A 263 7.99 -0.36 -15.60
C PHE A 263 6.78 -0.92 -14.87
N GLU A 264 6.43 -0.32 -13.75
CA GLU A 264 5.25 -0.66 -12.96
C GLU A 264 4.07 0.18 -13.40
N LEU A 265 3.01 -0.48 -13.83
CA LEU A 265 1.78 0.13 -14.29
C LEU A 265 0.68 -0.12 -13.27
N MET A 266 0.12 0.95 -12.73
CA MET A 266 -1.06 0.86 -11.87
C MET A 266 -2.28 0.46 -12.67
N GLU A 267 -3.18 -0.28 -12.05
CA GLU A 267 -4.41 -0.75 -12.68
C GLU A 267 -5.39 0.38 -13.06
N SER A 268 -5.44 1.46 -12.25
CA SER A 268 -6.26 2.63 -12.52
C SER A 268 -5.71 3.41 -13.71
N SER A 269 -5.99 2.94 -14.92
CA SER A 269 -5.54 3.57 -16.15
C SER A 269 -6.17 4.95 -16.30
N THR A 270 -5.31 5.95 -16.43
CA THR A 270 -5.67 7.35 -16.72
C THR A 270 -5.40 7.73 -18.19
N THR A 271 -5.15 6.74 -19.05
CA THR A 271 -4.99 6.98 -20.49
C THR A 271 -6.28 7.53 -21.09
N LYS A 272 -6.15 8.43 -22.06
CA LYS A 272 -7.30 9.00 -22.78
C LYS A 272 -8.07 7.93 -23.54
N GLU A 273 -7.35 6.98 -24.12
CA GLU A 273 -7.90 5.85 -24.86
C GLU A 273 -7.21 4.55 -24.45
N LEU A 274 -7.99 3.50 -24.30
CA LEU A 274 -7.49 2.18 -23.93
C LEU A 274 -6.51 1.60 -24.97
N SER A 275 -6.68 1.99 -26.26
CA SER A 275 -5.76 1.65 -27.35
C SER A 275 -4.33 2.16 -27.09
N ASN A 276 -4.16 3.37 -26.54
CA ASN A 276 -2.85 3.93 -26.23
C ASN A 276 -2.15 3.14 -25.11
N TYR A 277 -2.92 2.73 -24.10
CA TYR A 277 -2.42 1.87 -23.03
C TYR A 277 -1.80 0.57 -23.59
N TYR A 278 -2.59 -0.19 -24.37
CA TYR A 278 -2.10 -1.46 -24.93
C TYR A 278 -0.96 -1.27 -25.92
N ALA A 279 -1.04 -0.24 -26.77
CA ALA A 279 0.02 0.06 -27.73
C ALA A 279 1.31 0.42 -27.00
N GLY A 280 1.26 1.28 -25.99
CA GLY A 280 2.42 1.66 -25.18
C GLY A 280 3.03 0.48 -24.45
N ALA A 281 2.21 -0.34 -23.77
CA ALA A 281 2.66 -1.55 -23.09
C ALA A 281 3.34 -2.55 -24.06
N CYS A 282 2.73 -2.82 -25.21
CA CYS A 282 3.35 -3.68 -26.24
C CYS A 282 4.69 -3.12 -26.72
N ARG A 283 4.76 -1.81 -27.00
CA ARG A 283 6.00 -1.18 -27.47
C ARG A 283 7.12 -1.24 -26.42
N LEU A 284 6.82 -0.98 -25.16
CA LEU A 284 7.82 -1.11 -24.08
C LEU A 284 8.38 -2.54 -24.03
N ARG A 285 7.52 -3.56 -24.10
CA ARG A 285 7.98 -4.95 -24.17
C ARG A 285 8.81 -5.27 -25.42
N MET A 286 8.41 -4.77 -26.58
CA MET A 286 9.17 -4.93 -27.85
C MET A 286 10.55 -4.24 -27.78
N MET A 287 10.69 -3.14 -27.03
CA MET A 287 11.97 -2.48 -26.76
C MET A 287 12.84 -3.20 -25.71
N GLY A 288 12.33 -4.28 -25.10
CA GLY A 288 13.07 -5.12 -24.17
C GLY A 288 12.86 -4.80 -22.69
N PHE A 289 12.01 -3.83 -22.35
CA PHE A 289 11.66 -3.50 -20.96
C PHE A 289 10.82 -4.59 -20.30
N GLY A 290 10.98 -4.79 -18.99
CA GLY A 290 10.00 -5.50 -18.18
C GLY A 290 8.75 -4.65 -17.96
N LEU A 291 7.59 -5.30 -17.75
CA LEU A 291 6.38 -4.64 -17.29
C LEU A 291 5.83 -5.40 -16.09
N ALA A 292 5.51 -4.67 -15.03
CA ALA A 292 4.83 -5.20 -13.86
C ALA A 292 3.43 -4.61 -13.73
N GLN A 293 2.46 -5.46 -13.41
CA GLN A 293 1.17 -4.97 -12.93
C GLN A 293 1.30 -4.71 -11.44
N ASP A 294 1.10 -3.45 -11.05
CA ASP A 294 1.22 -3.00 -9.67
C ASP A 294 -0.10 -3.05 -8.90
N ASP A 295 -0.02 -3.11 -7.56
CA ASP A 295 -1.14 -3.05 -6.61
C ASP A 295 -2.27 -4.07 -6.89
N PHE A 296 -1.96 -5.26 -7.40
CA PHE A 296 -3.00 -6.24 -7.70
C PHE A 296 -3.70 -6.71 -6.43
N GLY A 297 -5.02 -6.44 -6.38
CA GLY A 297 -5.86 -6.73 -5.23
C GLY A 297 -6.36 -5.51 -4.47
N GLN A 298 -5.87 -4.31 -4.78
CA GLN A 298 -6.40 -3.04 -4.31
C GLN A 298 -7.59 -2.58 -5.16
N GLY A 299 -8.78 -3.11 -4.95
CA GLY A 299 -9.98 -2.60 -5.63
C GLY A 299 -10.47 -3.50 -6.77
N PHE A 300 -10.75 -2.95 -7.94
CA PHE A 300 -11.36 -3.67 -9.06
C PHE A 300 -10.32 -4.30 -10.00
N SER A 301 -9.30 -4.98 -9.45
CA SER A 301 -8.28 -5.65 -10.26
C SER A 301 -8.89 -6.54 -11.32
N SER A 302 -8.64 -6.20 -12.59
CA SER A 302 -9.22 -6.92 -13.72
C SER A 302 -8.31 -8.06 -14.15
N TYR A 303 -8.76 -9.29 -13.95
CA TYR A 303 -8.12 -10.47 -14.57
C TYR A 303 -7.96 -10.31 -16.08
N PHE A 304 -8.89 -9.59 -16.74
CA PHE A 304 -8.79 -9.32 -18.17
C PHE A 304 -7.55 -8.50 -18.51
N ASN A 305 -7.26 -7.44 -17.72
CA ASN A 305 -6.06 -6.63 -17.93
C ASN A 305 -4.79 -7.45 -17.73
N LEU A 306 -4.74 -8.29 -16.68
CA LEU A 306 -3.60 -9.17 -16.41
C LEU A 306 -3.32 -10.14 -17.57
N VAL A 307 -4.37 -10.68 -18.20
CA VAL A 307 -4.24 -11.64 -19.32
C VAL A 307 -3.95 -10.93 -20.65
N SER A 308 -4.46 -9.71 -20.84
CA SER A 308 -4.41 -9.00 -22.13
C SER A 308 -3.19 -8.11 -22.29
N THR A 309 -2.60 -7.62 -21.20
CA THR A 309 -1.40 -6.80 -21.23
C THR A 309 -0.15 -7.69 -21.12
N PRO A 310 0.91 -7.45 -21.92
CA PRO A 310 2.08 -8.32 -21.94
C PRO A 310 2.99 -8.11 -20.73
N PHE A 311 2.46 -8.26 -19.51
CA PHE A 311 3.23 -8.19 -18.28
C PHE A 311 4.29 -9.29 -18.20
N SER A 312 5.35 -9.04 -17.47
CA SER A 312 6.38 -10.01 -17.07
C SER A 312 6.38 -10.27 -15.57
N GLU A 313 5.75 -9.37 -14.81
CA GLU A 313 5.72 -9.43 -13.34
C GLU A 313 4.32 -9.05 -12.83
N LEU A 314 3.90 -9.68 -11.75
CA LEU A 314 2.72 -9.34 -10.98
C LEU A 314 3.11 -9.00 -9.55
N LYS A 315 2.78 -7.79 -9.08
CA LYS A 315 2.96 -7.36 -7.70
C LYS A 315 1.65 -7.54 -6.95
N ILE A 316 1.66 -8.39 -5.94
CA ILE A 316 0.49 -8.66 -5.10
C ILE A 316 0.51 -7.68 -3.93
N ASP A 317 -0.53 -6.85 -3.87
CA ASP A 317 -0.66 -5.83 -2.83
C ASP A 317 -0.73 -6.42 -1.42
N ARG A 318 -0.19 -5.67 -0.47
CA ARG A 318 -0.16 -6.02 0.96
C ARG A 318 -1.53 -6.35 1.54
N SER A 319 -2.62 -5.82 0.99
CA SER A 319 -3.97 -6.11 1.49
C SER A 319 -4.39 -7.57 1.33
N LEU A 320 -3.82 -8.28 0.35
CA LEU A 320 -3.97 -9.72 0.19
C LEU A 320 -2.96 -10.51 1.03
N VAL A 321 -1.76 -9.97 1.23
CA VAL A 321 -0.68 -10.61 1.99
C VAL A 321 -0.96 -10.53 3.49
N HIS A 322 -1.39 -9.36 3.96
CA HIS A 322 -1.59 -9.12 5.39
C HIS A 322 -2.75 -9.95 5.95
N GLY A 323 -2.46 -10.76 6.95
CA GLY A 323 -3.44 -11.67 7.57
C GLY A 323 -3.76 -12.91 6.74
N CYS A 324 -2.99 -13.23 5.69
CA CYS A 324 -3.20 -14.44 4.89
C CYS A 324 -2.99 -15.74 5.69
N VAL A 325 -2.26 -15.70 6.79
CA VAL A 325 -2.02 -16.86 7.66
C VAL A 325 -3.25 -17.20 8.48
N GLU A 326 -4.00 -16.20 8.95
CA GLU A 326 -5.19 -16.36 9.80
C GLU A 326 -6.50 -16.41 9.00
N ASN A 327 -6.45 -15.99 7.72
CA ASN A 327 -7.64 -15.88 6.87
C ASN A 327 -7.57 -16.82 5.67
N GLU A 328 -8.29 -17.95 5.75
CA GLU A 328 -8.30 -18.96 4.68
C GLU A 328 -8.83 -18.43 3.34
N ASN A 329 -9.69 -17.41 3.31
CA ASN A 329 -10.15 -16.80 2.06
C ASN A 329 -8.99 -16.04 1.38
N LEU A 330 -8.18 -15.29 2.14
CA LEU A 330 -6.99 -14.62 1.61
C LEU A 330 -5.94 -15.66 1.20
N ALA A 331 -5.72 -16.68 2.01
CA ALA A 331 -4.83 -17.78 1.68
C ALA A 331 -5.21 -18.47 0.36
N SER A 332 -6.50 -18.75 0.16
CA SER A 332 -7.00 -19.37 -1.08
C SER A 332 -6.89 -18.44 -2.28
N ALA A 333 -7.18 -17.14 -2.11
CA ALA A 333 -7.01 -16.16 -3.17
C ALA A 333 -5.53 -16.05 -3.61
N LEU A 334 -4.60 -15.99 -2.65
CA LEU A 334 -3.16 -15.94 -2.92
C LEU A 334 -2.67 -17.20 -3.65
N ARG A 335 -3.06 -18.40 -3.21
CA ARG A 335 -2.70 -19.65 -3.91
C ARG A 335 -3.17 -19.64 -5.36
N SER A 336 -4.43 -19.24 -5.58
CA SER A 336 -5.00 -19.19 -6.93
C SER A 336 -4.30 -18.15 -7.81
N LEU A 337 -3.95 -17.00 -7.24
CA LEU A 337 -3.29 -15.92 -7.95
C LEU A 337 -1.85 -16.30 -8.33
N VAL A 338 -1.08 -16.89 -7.41
CA VAL A 338 0.28 -17.40 -7.69
C VAL A 338 0.25 -18.50 -8.74
N GLU A 339 -0.72 -19.43 -8.69
CA GLU A 339 -0.87 -20.48 -9.70
C GLU A 339 -1.22 -19.90 -11.07
N LEU A 340 -2.15 -18.95 -11.14
CA LEU A 340 -2.53 -18.27 -12.38
C LEU A 340 -1.32 -17.56 -12.99
N SER A 341 -0.60 -16.78 -12.18
CA SER A 341 0.58 -16.01 -12.62
C SER A 341 1.65 -16.93 -13.20
N ARG A 342 1.90 -18.07 -12.56
CA ARG A 342 2.81 -19.09 -13.08
C ARG A 342 2.37 -19.63 -14.44
N LYS A 343 1.08 -19.91 -14.63
CA LYS A 343 0.52 -20.34 -15.93
C LYS A 343 0.65 -19.29 -17.02
N LEU A 344 0.63 -18.00 -16.63
CA LEU A 344 0.82 -16.88 -17.55
C LEU A 344 2.32 -16.55 -17.77
N GLY A 345 3.24 -17.24 -17.10
CA GLY A 345 4.68 -16.99 -17.20
C GLY A 345 5.13 -15.70 -16.53
N LEU A 346 4.40 -15.24 -15.52
CA LEU A 346 4.71 -14.02 -14.76
C LEU A 346 5.55 -14.34 -13.53
N THR A 347 6.53 -13.50 -13.22
CA THR A 347 7.18 -13.46 -11.91
C THR A 347 6.24 -12.84 -10.89
N VAL A 348 6.09 -13.45 -9.72
CA VAL A 348 5.20 -12.96 -8.67
C VAL A 348 6.00 -12.34 -7.53
N VAL A 349 5.69 -11.09 -7.21
CA VAL A 349 6.26 -10.35 -6.08
C VAL A 349 5.17 -10.10 -5.05
N ALA A 350 5.35 -10.60 -3.82
CA ALA A 350 4.46 -10.29 -2.71
C ALA A 350 4.95 -9.04 -1.99
N GLU A 351 4.06 -8.06 -1.83
CA GLU A 351 4.38 -6.78 -1.21
C GLU A 351 3.94 -6.68 0.24
N GLY A 352 4.59 -5.77 0.98
CA GLY A 352 4.22 -5.45 2.35
C GLY A 352 4.38 -6.62 3.32
N VAL A 353 5.32 -7.53 3.08
CA VAL A 353 5.60 -8.65 3.99
C VAL A 353 6.20 -8.11 5.28
N GLU A 354 5.52 -8.32 6.41
CA GLU A 354 5.90 -7.78 7.72
C GLU A 354 6.21 -8.87 8.75
N THR A 355 5.77 -10.12 8.53
CA THR A 355 5.96 -11.21 9.48
C THR A 355 6.63 -12.45 8.87
N GLN A 356 7.37 -13.19 9.70
CA GLN A 356 7.95 -14.47 9.31
C GLN A 356 6.90 -15.51 8.91
N ALA A 357 5.71 -15.45 9.49
CA ALA A 357 4.60 -16.35 9.18
C ALA A 357 4.06 -16.12 7.77
N GLU A 358 3.90 -14.84 7.36
CA GLU A 358 3.54 -14.46 5.98
C GLU A 358 4.62 -14.93 5.00
N LEU A 359 5.89 -14.67 5.30
CA LEU A 359 7.01 -15.09 4.45
C LEU A 359 7.04 -16.63 4.25
N ALA A 360 6.86 -17.39 5.33
CA ALA A 360 6.81 -18.84 5.27
C ALA A 360 5.60 -19.35 4.46
N PHE A 361 4.45 -18.68 4.59
CA PHE A 361 3.26 -19.00 3.81
C PHE A 361 3.50 -18.75 2.31
N LEU A 362 4.04 -17.59 1.94
CA LEU A 362 4.33 -17.22 0.55
C LEU A 362 5.34 -18.18 -0.10
N ARG A 363 6.38 -18.58 0.62
CA ARG A 363 7.33 -19.64 0.18
C ARG A 363 6.60 -20.95 -0.10
N ARG A 364 5.73 -21.40 0.80
CA ARG A 364 4.99 -22.67 0.68
C ARG A 364 4.07 -22.70 -0.53
N ILE A 365 3.44 -21.56 -0.90
CA ILE A 365 2.56 -21.47 -2.07
C ILE A 365 3.33 -21.25 -3.38
N GLY A 366 4.65 -21.09 -3.30
CA GLY A 366 5.54 -20.94 -4.45
C GLY A 366 5.51 -19.55 -5.09
N CYS A 367 5.32 -18.49 -4.29
CA CYS A 367 5.58 -17.12 -4.71
C CYS A 367 7.08 -16.96 -4.99
N ASP A 368 7.46 -16.16 -5.99
CA ASP A 368 8.84 -16.07 -6.47
C ASP A 368 9.68 -15.12 -5.61
N GLN A 369 9.14 -13.94 -5.32
CA GLN A 369 9.84 -12.87 -4.63
C GLN A 369 8.96 -12.24 -3.55
N ALA A 370 9.60 -11.59 -2.59
CA ALA A 370 8.94 -10.80 -1.56
C ALA A 370 9.64 -9.46 -1.35
N GLN A 371 8.84 -8.47 -0.93
CA GLN A 371 9.25 -7.13 -0.57
C GLN A 371 8.46 -6.69 0.66
N GLY A 372 9.07 -5.99 1.59
CA GLY A 372 8.40 -5.48 2.80
C GLY A 372 9.34 -5.15 3.92
N PHE A 373 8.80 -4.61 5.01
CA PHE A 373 9.60 -4.17 6.17
C PHE A 373 10.30 -5.31 6.90
N LEU A 374 9.78 -6.53 6.81
CA LEU A 374 10.47 -7.71 7.32
C LEU A 374 11.84 -7.92 6.64
N ILE A 375 11.96 -7.55 5.38
CA ILE A 375 13.17 -7.70 4.58
C ILE A 375 14.05 -6.48 4.71
N CYS A 376 13.57 -5.35 4.21
CA CYS A 376 14.18 -4.04 4.31
C CYS A 376 13.21 -2.97 3.80
N GLY A 377 13.23 -1.78 4.38
CA GLY A 377 12.60 -0.60 3.78
C GLY A 377 13.39 -0.08 2.58
N ALA A 378 12.87 0.96 1.92
CA ALA A 378 13.65 1.65 0.90
C ALA A 378 14.85 2.36 1.53
N VAL A 379 16.01 2.23 0.93
CA VAL A 379 17.27 2.81 1.38
C VAL A 379 17.93 3.64 0.28
N SER A 380 18.90 4.49 0.64
CA SER A 380 19.63 5.30 -0.32
C SER A 380 20.42 4.44 -1.32
N PRO A 381 20.82 4.96 -2.49
CA PRO A 381 21.64 4.21 -3.46
C PRO A 381 22.94 3.65 -2.87
N ALA A 382 23.57 4.38 -1.93
CA ALA A 382 24.80 3.95 -1.27
C ALA A 382 24.54 2.81 -0.29
N ASP A 383 23.49 2.92 0.53
CA ASP A 383 23.12 1.88 1.48
C ASP A 383 22.66 0.60 0.76
N PHE A 384 21.99 0.74 -0.40
CA PHE A 384 21.60 -0.41 -1.21
C PHE A 384 22.83 -1.18 -1.74
N GLY A 385 23.88 -0.47 -2.17
CA GLY A 385 25.17 -1.08 -2.52
C GLY A 385 25.77 -1.86 -1.37
N THR A 386 25.67 -1.36 -0.15
CA THR A 386 26.13 -2.07 1.06
C THR A 386 25.28 -3.33 1.33
N LEU A 387 23.96 -3.24 1.14
CA LEU A 387 23.07 -4.40 1.27
C LEU A 387 23.43 -5.53 0.28
N LEU A 388 23.80 -5.19 -0.95
CA LEU A 388 24.24 -6.18 -1.95
C LEU A 388 25.50 -6.93 -1.50
N LEU A 389 26.47 -6.24 -0.92
CA LEU A 389 27.69 -6.83 -0.37
C LEU A 389 27.40 -7.77 0.81
N GLU A 390 26.50 -7.35 1.70
CA GLU A 390 26.09 -8.17 2.85
C GLU A 390 25.29 -9.40 2.43
N ASP A 391 24.44 -9.29 1.43
CA ASP A 391 23.59 -10.37 0.94
C ASP A 391 24.43 -11.52 0.35
N SER A 392 25.52 -11.19 -0.36
CA SER A 392 26.44 -12.17 -0.93
C SER A 392 27.23 -12.96 0.13
N SER A 393 27.39 -12.41 1.31
CA SER A 393 28.15 -13.03 2.41
C SER A 393 27.30 -13.95 3.29
N LYS A 394 25.96 -13.91 3.16
CA LYS A 394 25.04 -14.71 3.97
C LYS A 394 24.81 -16.08 3.31
N PRO A 395 24.84 -17.19 4.08
CA PRO A 395 24.39 -18.46 3.57
C PRO A 395 22.92 -18.34 3.13
N SER A 396 22.60 -18.97 1.98
CA SER A 396 21.20 -19.06 1.50
C SER A 396 20.28 -19.54 2.62
N TRP A 397 19.07 -19.04 2.64
CA TRP A 397 18.06 -19.41 3.64
C TRP A 397 17.91 -20.94 3.69
N GLY A 398 18.41 -21.54 4.77
CA GLY A 398 18.23 -22.94 5.08
C GLY A 398 16.82 -23.24 5.59
#